data_84337e842cdd2a13feb08e973cb5bf43
#
_entry.id   84337e842cdd2a13feb08e973cb5bf43
#
_cell.length_a   1.000
_cell.length_b   1.000
_cell.length_c   1.000
_cell.angle_alpha   90.00
_cell.angle_beta   90.00
_cell.angle_gamma   90.00
#
_symmetry.space_group_name_H-M   'P 1'
#
loop_
_entity.id
_entity.type
_entity.pdbx_description
1 polymer ?
#
loop_
_entity_poly.entity_id
_entity_poly.type
_entity_poly.pdbx_seq_one_letter_code
_entity_poly.pdbx_strand_id
1 'polypeptide(L)'
;DIDRSLRGRRGRHDGIAGLFRLASDFRAARADQVLVMHHSATYTLAARVAGIPVRWGYGIGGSHRWLNAGSYLGNDDRHTRPTKKLGRFAMANGFGLDPPVWTLSVSQAARTRASAWCAEQGISTGLHPGDDGCTMVVFGVGAMDVERQWPPSYFAALAARLHQAAPDLKIVLMGASSERPIVEAVLADPAAPAGLISAMLPLDEAVALIGSARAYIGNDTSLLNIAAACGRPAIGIFAQTEPLDYSDNIIPVALPAGRFGETGAIRRI
;
A
#
# COMPACT_ATOMS: atom_id res chain seq x y z
N ASP A 1 -16.73 -5.76 7.40
CA ASP A 1 -16.14 -4.42 7.36
C ASP A 1 -16.46 -3.69 8.64
N ILE A 2 -15.43 -3.33 9.38
CA ILE A 2 -15.52 -2.44 10.54
C ILE A 2 -14.96 -1.10 10.06
N ASP A 3 -15.86 -0.19 9.68
CA ASP A 3 -15.48 1.13 9.21
C ASP A 3 -15.90 2.18 10.25
N ARG A 4 -15.01 2.52 11.14
CA ARG A 4 -15.32 3.42 12.27
C ARG A 4 -14.99 4.89 12.03
N SER A 5 -14.22 5.28 11.04
CA SER A 5 -13.71 6.64 11.05
C SER A 5 -13.34 7.27 9.71
N LEU A 6 -12.94 6.50 8.73
CA LEU A 6 -12.34 7.08 7.52
C LEU A 6 -13.33 7.46 6.42
N ARG A 7 -14.57 6.97 6.46
CA ARG A 7 -15.54 7.18 5.37
C ARG A 7 -16.92 7.70 5.81
N GLY A 8 -17.14 7.94 7.10
CA GLY A 8 -18.43 8.42 7.63
C GLY A 8 -19.61 7.46 7.40
N ARG A 9 -19.35 6.24 6.93
CA ARG A 9 -20.38 5.21 6.68
C ARG A 9 -20.25 4.12 7.73
N ARG A 10 -21.39 3.65 8.23
CA ARG A 10 -21.41 2.48 9.12
C ARG A 10 -21.06 1.23 8.32
N GLY A 11 -20.01 0.53 8.75
CA GLY A 11 -19.67 -0.79 8.22
C GLY A 11 -20.68 -1.85 8.66
N ARG A 12 -20.75 -2.97 7.93
CA ARG A 12 -21.63 -4.10 8.23
C ARG A 12 -21.45 -4.64 9.67
N HIS A 13 -20.24 -4.55 10.20
CA HIS A 13 -19.86 -5.12 11.49
C HIS A 13 -19.67 -4.05 12.60
N ASP A 14 -20.24 -2.86 12.43
CA ASP A 14 -20.18 -1.80 13.42
C ASP A 14 -21.24 -1.95 14.51
N GLY A 15 -20.84 -1.57 15.73
CA GLY A 15 -21.70 -1.61 16.91
C GLY A 15 -21.99 -3.03 17.41
N ILE A 16 -22.90 -3.13 18.36
CA ILE A 16 -23.23 -4.41 19.02
C ILE A 16 -23.85 -5.40 18.01
N ALA A 17 -24.77 -4.96 17.19
CA ALA A 17 -25.38 -5.80 16.15
C ALA A 17 -24.33 -6.28 15.13
N GLY A 18 -23.36 -5.43 14.82
CA GLY A 18 -22.23 -5.76 13.95
C GLY A 18 -21.33 -6.84 14.54
N LEU A 19 -21.09 -6.80 15.85
CA LEU A 19 -20.35 -7.86 16.56
C LEU A 19 -21.00 -9.24 16.38
N PHE A 20 -22.32 -9.33 16.55
CA PHE A 20 -23.05 -10.59 16.39
C PHE A 20 -23.08 -11.06 14.94
N ARG A 21 -23.17 -10.15 13.96
CA ARG A 21 -23.02 -10.50 12.55
C ARG A 21 -21.65 -11.07 12.24
N LEU A 22 -20.60 -10.42 12.75
CA LEU A 22 -19.21 -10.90 12.58
C LEU A 22 -19.03 -12.28 13.23
N ALA A 23 -19.60 -12.49 14.43
CA ALA A 23 -19.55 -13.80 15.09
C ALA A 23 -20.34 -14.86 14.29
N SER A 24 -21.45 -14.49 13.64
CA SER A 24 -22.20 -15.38 12.75
C SER A 24 -21.39 -15.76 11.52
N ASP A 25 -20.71 -14.79 10.91
CA ASP A 25 -19.83 -15.01 9.74
C ASP A 25 -18.66 -15.94 10.14
N PHE A 26 -18.06 -15.74 11.30
CA PHE A 26 -17.02 -16.62 11.83
C PHE A 26 -17.54 -18.05 12.10
N ARG A 27 -18.75 -18.19 12.63
CA ARG A 27 -19.36 -19.50 12.86
C ARG A 27 -19.64 -20.23 11.54
N ALA A 28 -20.08 -19.50 10.51
CA ALA A 28 -20.32 -20.04 9.17
C ALA A 28 -19.04 -20.58 8.52
N ALA A 29 -17.88 -20.01 8.87
CA ALA A 29 -16.58 -20.48 8.38
C ALA A 29 -16.16 -21.82 8.96
N ARG A 30 -16.81 -22.30 10.05
CA ARG A 30 -16.52 -23.59 10.72
C ARG A 30 -15.04 -23.80 11.03
N ALA A 31 -14.33 -22.74 11.41
CA ALA A 31 -12.91 -22.80 11.71
C ALA A 31 -12.65 -23.35 13.12
N ASP A 32 -11.71 -24.25 13.26
CA ASP A 32 -11.23 -24.76 14.55
C ASP A 32 -10.26 -23.79 15.22
N GLN A 33 -9.62 -22.94 14.41
CA GLN A 33 -8.65 -21.96 14.88
C GLN A 33 -8.84 -20.61 14.18
N VAL A 34 -8.53 -19.55 14.89
CA VAL A 34 -8.45 -18.20 14.33
C VAL A 34 -7.19 -17.49 14.79
N LEU A 35 -6.56 -16.77 13.86
CA LEU A 35 -5.42 -15.91 14.13
C LEU A 35 -5.83 -14.45 13.92
N VAL A 36 -5.92 -13.67 15.01
CA VAL A 36 -6.37 -12.28 14.98
C VAL A 36 -5.15 -11.33 15.01
N MET A 37 -4.69 -10.95 13.83
CA MET A 37 -3.57 -10.01 13.63
C MET A 37 -4.02 -8.56 13.67
N HIS A 38 -4.85 -8.22 14.67
CA HIS A 38 -5.39 -6.87 14.85
C HIS A 38 -5.47 -6.53 16.34
N HIS A 39 -5.32 -5.25 16.67
CA HIS A 39 -5.37 -4.80 18.07
C HIS A 39 -6.78 -4.51 18.61
N SER A 40 -7.81 -4.52 17.75
CA SER A 40 -9.20 -4.33 18.20
C SER A 40 -9.74 -5.57 18.90
N ALA A 41 -10.22 -5.40 20.12
CA ALA A 41 -10.86 -6.45 20.89
C ALA A 41 -12.16 -6.98 20.25
N THR A 42 -12.76 -6.23 19.32
CA THR A 42 -13.99 -6.63 18.62
C THR A 42 -13.83 -7.95 17.87
N TYR A 43 -12.70 -8.14 17.17
CA TYR A 43 -12.44 -9.37 16.41
C TYR A 43 -12.25 -10.58 17.33
N THR A 44 -11.49 -10.41 18.40
CA THR A 44 -11.22 -11.51 19.35
C THR A 44 -12.46 -11.87 20.14
N LEU A 45 -13.30 -10.87 20.50
CA LEU A 45 -14.59 -11.10 21.13
C LEU A 45 -15.56 -11.81 20.18
N ALA A 46 -15.63 -11.40 18.91
CA ALA A 46 -16.46 -12.06 17.90
C ALA A 46 -16.06 -13.53 17.72
N ALA A 47 -14.77 -13.82 17.67
CA ALA A 47 -14.26 -15.20 17.60
C ALA A 47 -14.65 -16.03 18.83
N ARG A 48 -14.61 -15.43 20.04
CA ARG A 48 -15.07 -16.08 21.28
C ARG A 48 -16.59 -16.36 21.26
N VAL A 49 -17.39 -15.38 20.81
CA VAL A 49 -18.86 -15.51 20.67
C VAL A 49 -19.23 -16.52 19.58
N ALA A 50 -18.45 -16.61 18.54
CA ALA A 50 -18.60 -17.62 17.48
C ALA A 50 -18.36 -19.05 17.96
N GLY A 51 -17.67 -19.22 19.12
CA GLY A 51 -17.35 -20.52 19.70
C GLY A 51 -16.09 -21.15 19.09
N ILE A 52 -15.23 -20.37 18.40
CA ILE A 52 -13.97 -20.91 17.85
C ILE A 52 -13.09 -21.39 19.02
N PRO A 53 -12.67 -22.66 19.05
CA PRO A 53 -12.00 -23.23 20.22
C PRO A 53 -10.59 -22.68 20.44
N VAL A 54 -9.81 -22.46 19.37
CA VAL A 54 -8.43 -21.99 19.48
C VAL A 54 -8.31 -20.59 18.88
N ARG A 55 -7.89 -19.63 19.71
CA ARG A 55 -7.87 -18.20 19.33
C ARG A 55 -6.51 -17.60 19.63
N TRP A 56 -5.72 -17.41 18.58
CA TRP A 56 -4.42 -16.75 18.58
C TRP A 56 -4.56 -15.27 18.25
N GLY A 57 -3.61 -14.47 18.65
CA GLY A 57 -3.53 -13.07 18.21
C GLY A 57 -2.55 -12.24 19.00
N TYR A 58 -2.40 -10.98 18.58
CA TYR A 58 -1.43 -10.08 19.21
C TYR A 58 -1.69 -9.83 20.72
N GLY A 59 -2.92 -9.86 21.17
CA GLY A 59 -3.25 -9.61 22.58
C GLY A 59 -3.19 -8.14 23.01
N ILE A 60 -2.90 -7.22 22.11
CA ILE A 60 -2.75 -5.77 22.35
C ILE A 60 -4.12 -5.13 22.64
N GLY A 61 -4.14 -4.09 23.49
CA GLY A 61 -5.34 -3.26 23.71
C GLY A 61 -6.52 -4.01 24.37
N GLY A 62 -6.23 -4.97 25.24
CA GLY A 62 -7.24 -5.75 25.97
C GLY A 62 -7.83 -6.90 25.15
N SER A 63 -7.42 -7.11 23.91
CA SER A 63 -7.84 -8.23 23.05
C SER A 63 -7.42 -9.59 23.63
N HIS A 64 -6.35 -9.65 24.43
CA HIS A 64 -5.89 -10.85 25.12
C HIS A 64 -6.97 -11.53 25.96
N ARG A 65 -7.95 -10.79 26.51
CA ARG A 65 -9.05 -11.33 27.32
C ARG A 65 -9.88 -12.39 26.61
N TRP A 66 -9.89 -12.37 25.28
CA TRP A 66 -10.72 -13.24 24.45
C TRP A 66 -9.90 -14.26 23.66
N LEU A 67 -8.58 -14.20 23.79
CA LEU A 67 -7.64 -15.17 23.22
C LEU A 67 -7.37 -16.27 24.24
N ASN A 68 -6.91 -17.43 23.80
CA ASN A 68 -6.61 -18.56 24.67
C ASN A 68 -5.45 -19.43 24.17
N ALA A 69 -4.71 -18.98 23.18
CA ALA A 69 -3.59 -19.71 22.62
C ALA A 69 -2.38 -18.79 22.39
N GLY A 70 -1.21 -19.30 22.70
CA GLY A 70 0.08 -18.68 22.48
C GLY A 70 0.46 -17.55 23.44
N SER A 71 1.57 -16.93 23.12
CA SER A 71 2.11 -15.75 23.81
C SER A 71 1.61 -14.47 23.16
N TYR A 72 1.40 -13.44 23.96
CA TYR A 72 0.88 -12.15 23.50
C TYR A 72 1.98 -11.10 23.44
N LEU A 73 1.78 -10.10 22.59
CA LEU A 73 2.62 -8.91 22.53
C LEU A 73 2.23 -7.92 23.64
N GLY A 74 3.16 -7.05 24.03
CA GLY A 74 2.90 -5.95 24.97
C GLY A 74 2.16 -4.78 24.31
N ASN A 75 1.62 -3.88 25.16
CA ASN A 75 1.00 -2.64 24.67
C ASN A 75 1.99 -1.73 23.94
N ASP A 76 3.27 -1.81 24.24
CA ASP A 76 4.35 -1.09 23.58
C ASP A 76 4.43 -1.42 22.07
N ASP A 77 3.96 -2.63 21.70
CA ASP A 77 3.87 -3.05 20.30
C ASP A 77 2.69 -2.44 19.55
N ARG A 78 1.83 -1.66 20.19
CA ARG A 78 0.63 -1.09 19.56
C ARG A 78 0.96 -0.25 18.33
N HIS A 79 2.00 0.56 18.42
CA HIS A 79 2.46 1.46 17.36
C HIS A 79 3.59 0.89 16.52
N THR A 80 4.06 -0.32 16.84
CA THR A 80 5.05 -1.04 16.03
C THR A 80 4.46 -1.34 14.64
N ARG A 81 5.29 -1.24 13.61
CA ARG A 81 4.89 -1.53 12.23
C ARG A 81 4.35 -2.95 12.08
N PRO A 82 3.37 -3.16 11.18
CA PRO A 82 2.72 -4.46 10.99
C PRO A 82 3.72 -5.61 10.76
N THR A 83 4.73 -5.39 9.91
CA THR A 83 5.77 -6.39 9.60
C THR A 83 6.63 -6.76 10.80
N LYS A 84 7.13 -5.77 11.56
CA LYS A 84 7.89 -6.00 12.79
C LYS A 84 7.04 -6.65 13.88
N LYS A 85 5.77 -6.24 13.97
CA LYS A 85 4.80 -6.83 14.90
C LYS A 85 4.54 -8.30 14.60
N LEU A 86 4.36 -8.63 13.32
CA LEU A 86 4.20 -10.01 12.87
C LEU A 86 5.44 -10.84 13.22
N GLY A 87 6.64 -10.34 12.94
CA GLY A 87 7.89 -11.03 13.27
C GLY A 87 8.03 -11.30 14.78
N ARG A 88 7.78 -10.27 15.62
CA ARG A 88 7.81 -10.43 17.08
C ARG A 88 6.80 -11.47 17.59
N PHE A 89 5.58 -11.42 17.05
CA PHE A 89 4.55 -12.40 17.41
C PHE A 89 4.95 -13.81 17.00
N ALA A 90 5.46 -13.98 15.79
CA ALA A 90 5.92 -15.27 15.31
C ALA A 90 7.06 -15.85 16.16
N MET A 91 8.06 -15.05 16.47
CA MET A 91 9.17 -15.46 17.36
C MET A 91 8.68 -15.84 18.75
N ALA A 92 7.77 -15.06 19.35
CA ALA A 92 7.23 -15.33 20.67
C ALA A 92 6.42 -16.63 20.74
N ASN A 93 5.94 -17.13 19.61
CA ASN A 93 5.11 -18.33 19.50
C ASN A 93 5.81 -19.51 18.82
N GLY A 94 7.10 -19.41 18.54
CA GLY A 94 7.86 -20.48 17.88
C GLY A 94 7.47 -20.75 16.43
N PHE A 95 6.78 -19.82 15.79
CA PHE A 95 6.55 -19.89 14.35
C PHE A 95 7.86 -19.53 13.64
N GLY A 96 8.49 -20.50 12.99
CA GLY A 96 9.62 -20.24 12.12
C GLY A 96 9.14 -19.38 10.95
N LEU A 97 9.51 -18.12 10.93
CA LEU A 97 9.37 -17.28 9.75
C LEU A 97 10.77 -17.13 9.18
N ASP A 98 11.01 -17.75 8.04
CA ASP A 98 12.01 -17.22 7.12
C ASP A 98 11.61 -15.76 6.82
N PRO A 99 12.58 -14.83 6.63
CA PRO A 99 12.23 -13.47 6.28
C PRO A 99 11.20 -13.49 5.14
N PRO A 100 10.00 -12.93 5.33
CA PRO A 100 8.96 -13.04 4.33
C PRO A 100 9.38 -12.30 3.07
N VAL A 101 9.48 -13.01 1.97
CA VAL A 101 9.59 -12.37 0.65
C VAL A 101 8.18 -11.94 0.26
N TRP A 102 7.95 -10.65 0.32
CA TRP A 102 6.65 -10.07 -0.05
C TRP A 102 6.52 -10.11 -1.57
N THR A 103 5.67 -10.99 -2.06
CA THR A 103 5.39 -11.13 -3.50
C THR A 103 3.91 -10.96 -3.77
N LEU A 104 3.60 -10.34 -4.90
CA LEU A 104 2.23 -10.17 -5.37
C LEU A 104 2.08 -10.80 -6.75
N SER A 105 1.22 -11.81 -6.83
CA SER A 105 0.90 -12.45 -8.10
C SER A 105 -0.21 -11.70 -8.83
N VAL A 106 0.01 -11.45 -10.11
CA VAL A 106 -0.94 -10.79 -11.01
C VAL A 106 -1.64 -11.84 -11.87
N SER A 107 -2.97 -11.80 -11.97
CA SER A 107 -3.72 -12.70 -12.82
C SER A 107 -3.40 -12.49 -14.30
N GLN A 108 -3.47 -13.54 -15.12
CA GLN A 108 -3.22 -13.43 -16.56
C GLN A 108 -4.23 -12.47 -17.22
N ALA A 109 -5.48 -12.48 -16.78
CA ALA A 109 -6.50 -11.57 -17.31
C ALA A 109 -6.16 -10.09 -17.04
N ALA A 110 -5.67 -9.76 -15.83
CA ALA A 110 -5.25 -8.40 -15.50
C ALA A 110 -4.01 -7.98 -16.32
N ARG A 111 -3.04 -8.89 -16.51
CA ARG A 111 -1.88 -8.63 -17.39
C ARG A 111 -2.30 -8.33 -18.83
N THR A 112 -3.22 -9.13 -19.39
CA THR A 112 -3.71 -8.92 -20.75
C THR A 112 -4.37 -7.54 -20.90
N ARG A 113 -5.22 -7.13 -19.96
CA ARG A 113 -5.86 -5.81 -19.99
C ARG A 113 -4.85 -4.66 -19.82
N ALA A 114 -3.91 -4.79 -18.90
CA ALA A 114 -2.86 -3.79 -18.71
C ALA A 114 -1.97 -3.68 -19.95
N SER A 115 -1.61 -4.79 -20.59
CA SER A 115 -0.83 -4.79 -21.84
C SER A 115 -1.59 -4.15 -22.99
N ALA A 116 -2.89 -4.40 -23.13
CA ALA A 116 -3.73 -3.75 -24.13
C ALA A 116 -3.78 -2.22 -23.92
N TRP A 117 -4.01 -1.80 -22.67
CA TRP A 117 -3.96 -0.38 -22.31
C TRP A 117 -2.60 0.26 -22.63
N CYS A 118 -1.49 -0.41 -22.31
CA CYS A 118 -0.15 0.09 -22.65
C CYS A 118 0.04 0.24 -24.16
N ALA A 119 -0.41 -0.74 -24.94
CA ALA A 119 -0.33 -0.67 -26.42
C ALA A 119 -1.13 0.51 -26.98
N GLU A 120 -2.33 0.79 -26.45
CA GLU A 120 -3.14 1.96 -26.81
C GLU A 120 -2.43 3.29 -26.48
N GLN A 121 -1.61 3.33 -25.43
CA GLN A 121 -0.83 4.49 -25.05
C GLN A 121 0.56 4.56 -25.72
N GLY A 122 0.90 3.62 -26.59
CA GLY A 122 2.22 3.55 -27.23
C GLY A 122 3.36 3.27 -26.24
N ILE A 123 3.07 2.51 -25.18
CA ILE A 123 4.03 2.13 -24.13
C ILE A 123 4.56 0.73 -24.42
N SER A 124 5.88 0.58 -24.50
CA SER A 124 6.52 -0.72 -24.50
C SER A 124 6.60 -1.26 -23.07
N THR A 125 6.06 -2.45 -22.82
CA THR A 125 6.11 -3.14 -21.53
C THR A 125 7.19 -4.20 -21.55
N GLY A 126 8.01 -4.24 -20.50
CA GLY A 126 8.91 -5.38 -20.27
C GLY A 126 8.10 -6.63 -19.92
N LEU A 127 8.46 -7.79 -20.50
CA LEU A 127 7.83 -9.07 -20.21
C LEU A 127 8.27 -9.64 -18.85
N HIS A 128 9.43 -9.24 -18.36
CA HIS A 128 10.02 -9.70 -17.11
C HIS A 128 10.57 -8.55 -16.26
N PRO A 129 10.70 -8.73 -14.92
CA PRO A 129 11.43 -7.84 -14.05
C PRO A 129 12.87 -7.65 -14.56
N GLY A 130 13.27 -6.40 -14.85
CA GLY A 130 14.61 -6.11 -15.37
C GLY A 130 14.73 -6.09 -16.88
N ASP A 131 13.63 -6.22 -17.61
CA ASP A 131 13.64 -6.08 -19.07
C ASP A 131 13.99 -4.64 -19.46
N ASP A 132 15.12 -4.45 -20.13
CA ASP A 132 15.60 -3.13 -20.60
C ASP A 132 14.66 -2.47 -21.65
N GLY A 133 13.72 -3.25 -22.19
CA GLY A 133 12.73 -2.76 -23.17
C GLY A 133 11.54 -2.00 -22.58
N CYS A 134 11.39 -1.95 -21.24
CA CYS A 134 10.31 -1.19 -20.65
C CYS A 134 10.61 0.32 -20.60
N THR A 135 9.77 1.10 -21.26
CA THR A 135 9.92 2.57 -21.33
C THR A 135 9.01 3.31 -20.36
N MET A 136 8.42 2.64 -19.37
CA MET A 136 7.41 3.22 -18.48
C MET A 136 7.91 3.37 -17.04
N VAL A 137 7.69 4.54 -16.45
CA VAL A 137 7.77 4.80 -15.01
C VAL A 137 6.39 5.22 -14.50
N VAL A 138 5.97 4.66 -13.37
CA VAL A 138 4.68 5.01 -12.75
C VAL A 138 4.90 5.98 -11.60
N PHE A 139 4.20 7.11 -11.63
CA PHE A 139 4.12 8.06 -10.52
C PHE A 139 2.84 7.83 -9.72
N GLY A 140 2.96 7.44 -8.46
CA GLY A 140 1.85 7.35 -7.50
C GLY A 140 1.65 8.67 -6.80
N VAL A 141 0.80 9.53 -7.38
CA VAL A 141 0.67 10.94 -6.96
C VAL A 141 -0.30 11.13 -5.80
N GLY A 142 -1.19 10.18 -5.55
CA GLY A 142 -2.18 10.24 -4.48
C GLY A 142 -1.63 9.91 -3.11
N ALA A 143 -2.34 10.36 -2.07
CA ALA A 143 -2.23 9.85 -0.70
C ALA A 143 -3.55 10.16 0.03
N MET A 144 -3.92 9.28 1.00
CA MET A 144 -5.14 9.47 1.79
C MET A 144 -5.07 10.74 2.66
N ASP A 145 -3.91 10.98 3.27
CA ASP A 145 -3.65 12.14 4.11
C ASP A 145 -2.89 13.20 3.31
N VAL A 146 -3.40 14.42 3.27
CA VAL A 146 -2.77 15.54 2.54
C VAL A 146 -1.33 15.78 3.04
N GLU A 147 -1.08 15.56 4.32
CA GLU A 147 0.24 15.72 4.93
C GLU A 147 1.29 14.70 4.43
N ARG A 148 0.85 13.60 3.80
CA ARG A 148 1.71 12.59 3.18
C ARG A 148 1.81 12.77 1.67
N GLN A 149 1.11 13.74 1.12
CA GLN A 149 1.03 13.97 -0.30
C GLN A 149 2.12 14.94 -0.75
N TRP A 150 3.02 14.47 -1.58
CA TRP A 150 3.99 15.34 -2.24
C TRP A 150 3.27 16.28 -3.19
N PRO A 151 3.57 17.60 -3.18
CA PRO A 151 2.84 18.57 -3.99
C PRO A 151 2.84 18.22 -5.48
N PRO A 152 1.70 18.44 -6.19
CA PRO A 152 1.59 18.18 -7.63
C PRO A 152 2.68 18.87 -8.46
N SER A 153 3.05 20.12 -8.12
CA SER A 153 4.11 20.87 -8.82
C SER A 153 5.48 20.21 -8.74
N TYR A 154 5.76 19.44 -7.70
CA TYR A 154 7.02 18.71 -7.60
C TYR A 154 7.02 17.44 -8.42
N PHE A 155 5.89 16.74 -8.54
CA PHE A 155 5.74 15.67 -9.51
C PHE A 155 5.91 16.17 -10.94
N ALA A 156 5.34 17.33 -11.28
CA ALA A 156 5.52 17.97 -12.59
C ALA A 156 6.99 18.33 -12.85
N ALA A 157 7.68 18.92 -11.88
CA ALA A 157 9.09 19.26 -12.00
C ALA A 157 9.98 18.02 -12.14
N LEU A 158 9.69 16.94 -11.39
CA LEU A 158 10.40 15.66 -11.52
C LEU A 158 10.16 15.06 -12.91
N ALA A 159 8.90 15.08 -13.38
CA ALA A 159 8.56 14.61 -14.73
C ALA A 159 9.33 15.35 -15.81
N ALA A 160 9.46 16.68 -15.70
CA ALA A 160 10.23 17.50 -16.63
C ALA A 160 11.70 17.10 -16.66
N ARG A 161 12.32 16.89 -15.51
CA ARG A 161 13.73 16.46 -15.43
C ARG A 161 13.94 15.07 -16.01
N LEU A 162 13.02 14.13 -15.73
CA LEU A 162 13.10 12.78 -16.30
C LEU A 162 12.92 12.81 -17.82
N HIS A 163 11.99 13.62 -18.32
CA HIS A 163 11.78 13.78 -19.76
C HIS A 163 13.01 14.37 -20.46
N GLN A 164 13.70 15.34 -19.83
CA GLN A 164 14.95 15.89 -20.37
C GLN A 164 16.09 14.85 -20.39
N ALA A 165 16.18 14.03 -19.35
CA ALA A 165 17.24 13.02 -19.23
C ALA A 165 16.97 11.76 -20.08
N ALA A 166 15.72 11.42 -20.31
CA ALA A 166 15.27 10.24 -21.03
C ALA A 166 13.98 10.56 -21.81
N PRO A 167 14.04 11.19 -22.99
CA PRO A 167 12.86 11.63 -23.74
C PRO A 167 11.91 10.50 -24.14
N ASP A 168 12.43 9.28 -24.31
CA ASP A 168 11.63 8.10 -24.68
C ASP A 168 10.88 7.50 -23.49
N LEU A 169 11.17 7.94 -22.26
CA LEU A 169 10.53 7.46 -21.07
C LEU A 169 9.08 7.96 -20.99
N LYS A 170 8.15 7.03 -20.87
CA LYS A 170 6.73 7.32 -20.64
C LYS A 170 6.45 7.44 -19.15
N ILE A 171 5.88 8.54 -18.72
CA ILE A 171 5.53 8.77 -17.32
C ILE A 171 4.02 8.64 -17.17
N VAL A 172 3.60 7.67 -16.34
CA VAL A 172 2.20 7.37 -16.07
C VAL A 172 1.84 7.86 -14.68
N LEU A 173 0.95 8.83 -14.59
CA LEU A 173 0.40 9.33 -13.34
C LEU A 173 -0.73 8.41 -12.88
N MET A 174 -0.58 7.78 -11.72
CA MET A 174 -1.54 6.83 -11.18
C MET A 174 -2.10 7.32 -9.85
N GLY A 175 -3.41 7.15 -9.69
CA GLY A 175 -4.15 7.42 -8.47
C GLY A 175 -5.50 6.71 -8.48
N ALA A 176 -6.18 6.68 -7.33
CA ALA A 176 -7.57 6.25 -7.25
C ALA A 176 -8.49 7.29 -7.90
N SER A 177 -9.73 6.88 -8.23
CA SER A 177 -10.71 7.82 -8.82
C SER A 177 -10.99 9.06 -7.96
N SER A 178 -10.87 8.93 -6.63
CA SER A 178 -10.97 10.05 -5.70
C SER A 178 -9.78 11.02 -5.75
N GLU A 179 -8.66 10.60 -6.33
CA GLU A 179 -7.42 11.36 -6.44
C GLU A 179 -7.26 12.01 -7.82
N ARG A 180 -8.30 11.93 -8.68
CA ARG A 180 -8.35 12.60 -9.99
C ARG A 180 -7.94 14.08 -9.93
N PRO A 181 -8.41 14.91 -8.98
CA PRO A 181 -8.01 16.32 -8.92
C PRO A 181 -6.50 16.51 -8.74
N ILE A 182 -5.82 15.57 -8.09
CA ILE A 182 -4.37 15.63 -7.89
C ILE A 182 -3.64 15.34 -9.20
N VAL A 183 -4.08 14.31 -9.92
CA VAL A 183 -3.52 13.97 -11.24
C VAL A 183 -3.73 15.14 -12.23
N GLU A 184 -4.92 15.73 -12.24
CA GLU A 184 -5.23 16.89 -13.07
C GLU A 184 -4.37 18.10 -12.70
N ALA A 185 -4.09 18.31 -11.41
CA ALA A 185 -3.19 19.38 -10.97
C ALA A 185 -1.74 19.18 -11.45
N VAL A 186 -1.25 17.93 -11.51
CA VAL A 186 0.07 17.63 -12.10
C VAL A 186 0.07 17.91 -13.60
N LEU A 187 -0.97 17.46 -14.31
CA LEU A 187 -1.09 17.63 -15.76
C LEU A 187 -1.22 19.12 -16.19
N ALA A 188 -1.86 19.93 -15.34
CA ALA A 188 -2.09 21.36 -15.60
C ALA A 188 -0.91 22.24 -15.15
N ASP A 189 0.09 21.68 -14.46
CA ASP A 189 1.24 22.47 -14.00
C ASP A 189 2.08 22.96 -15.18
N PRO A 190 2.45 24.25 -15.23
CA PRO A 190 3.27 24.81 -16.33
C PRO A 190 4.63 24.11 -16.52
N ALA A 191 5.16 23.47 -15.48
CA ALA A 191 6.41 22.71 -15.57
C ALA A 191 6.21 21.28 -16.11
N ALA A 192 4.97 20.81 -16.23
CA ALA A 192 4.69 19.46 -16.72
C ALA A 192 5.10 19.29 -18.18
N PRO A 193 5.90 18.27 -18.55
CA PRO A 193 6.22 18.01 -19.93
C PRO A 193 4.99 17.50 -20.69
N ALA A 194 4.96 17.73 -21.99
CA ALA A 194 3.96 17.11 -22.85
C ALA A 194 4.10 15.57 -22.84
N GLY A 195 2.99 14.86 -22.97
CA GLY A 195 2.99 13.39 -23.05
C GLY A 195 2.93 12.65 -21.71
N LEU A 196 2.63 13.35 -20.61
CA LEU A 196 2.22 12.68 -19.38
C LEU A 196 0.90 11.92 -19.59
N ILE A 197 0.82 10.70 -19.08
CA ILE A 197 -0.33 9.81 -19.26
C ILE A 197 -1.03 9.61 -17.91
N SER A 198 -2.36 9.74 -17.88
CA SER A 198 -3.16 9.47 -16.67
C SER A 198 -3.72 8.06 -16.68
N ALA A 199 -3.56 7.31 -15.59
CA ALA A 199 -4.09 5.96 -15.40
C ALA A 199 -4.95 5.89 -14.13
N MET A 200 -6.28 5.79 -14.32
CA MET A 200 -7.28 5.57 -13.26
C MET A 200 -7.89 4.19 -13.46
N LEU A 201 -7.13 3.15 -13.14
CA LEU A 201 -7.46 1.76 -13.44
C LEU A 201 -8.08 1.04 -12.23
N PRO A 202 -8.87 -0.01 -12.45
CA PRO A 202 -9.20 -0.99 -11.41
C PRO A 202 -7.94 -1.52 -10.74
N LEU A 203 -8.03 -1.91 -9.46
CA LEU A 203 -6.86 -2.27 -8.66
C LEU A 203 -6.03 -3.40 -9.28
N ASP A 204 -6.67 -4.42 -9.82
CA ASP A 204 -5.99 -5.57 -10.44
C ASP A 204 -5.22 -5.17 -11.71
N GLU A 205 -5.76 -4.24 -12.49
CA GLU A 205 -5.08 -3.67 -13.66
C GLU A 205 -3.95 -2.72 -13.25
N ALA A 206 -4.17 -1.89 -12.22
CA ALA A 206 -3.13 -1.03 -11.66
C ALA A 206 -1.94 -1.85 -11.13
N VAL A 207 -2.20 -2.98 -10.44
CA VAL A 207 -1.17 -3.93 -10.00
C VAL A 207 -0.41 -4.50 -11.20
N ALA A 208 -1.11 -4.89 -12.26
CA ALA A 208 -0.49 -5.41 -13.48
C ALA A 208 0.38 -4.36 -14.18
N LEU A 209 -0.12 -3.13 -14.26
CA LEU A 209 0.60 -2.01 -14.87
C LEU A 209 1.88 -1.68 -14.09
N ILE A 210 1.79 -1.54 -12.77
CA ILE A 210 2.95 -1.32 -11.89
C ILE A 210 3.95 -2.47 -12.04
N GLY A 211 3.46 -3.72 -12.04
CA GLY A 211 4.29 -4.91 -12.23
C GLY A 211 5.03 -4.95 -13.57
N SER A 212 4.56 -4.24 -14.58
CA SER A 212 5.19 -4.10 -15.90
C SER A 212 6.07 -2.85 -16.04
N ALA A 213 6.07 -1.96 -15.05
CA ALA A 213 6.84 -0.72 -15.11
C ALA A 213 8.34 -0.97 -14.84
N ARG A 214 9.18 -0.08 -15.35
CA ARG A 214 10.62 -0.05 -15.05
C ARG A 214 10.88 0.33 -13.58
N ALA A 215 10.11 1.29 -13.08
CA ALA A 215 10.18 1.74 -11.69
C ALA A 215 8.85 2.41 -11.27
N TYR A 216 8.66 2.52 -9.98
CA TYR A 216 7.62 3.31 -9.35
C TYR A 216 8.26 4.45 -8.54
N ILE A 217 7.65 5.63 -8.59
CA ILE A 217 8.02 6.78 -7.76
C ILE A 217 6.73 7.37 -7.17
N GLY A 218 6.66 7.55 -5.88
CA GLY A 218 5.44 8.13 -5.32
C GLY A 218 5.41 8.22 -3.79
N ASN A 219 4.28 8.65 -3.30
CA ASN A 219 4.03 8.81 -1.87
C ASN A 219 4.00 7.44 -1.14
N ASP A 220 4.18 7.46 0.18
CA ASP A 220 4.01 6.30 1.06
C ASP A 220 2.55 5.84 1.09
N THR A 221 2.19 5.01 0.13
CA THR A 221 0.84 4.48 -0.10
C THR A 221 0.83 2.99 -0.41
N SER A 222 -0.36 2.43 -0.63
CA SER A 222 -0.48 1.04 -1.09
C SER A 222 0.21 0.77 -2.42
N LEU A 223 0.27 1.75 -3.34
CA LEU A 223 0.92 1.58 -4.65
C LEU A 223 2.44 1.38 -4.51
N LEU A 224 3.10 2.04 -3.55
CA LEU A 224 4.51 1.82 -3.22
C LEU A 224 4.75 0.36 -2.78
N ASN A 225 3.87 -0.14 -1.89
CA ASN A 225 3.95 -1.52 -1.40
C ASN A 225 3.68 -2.53 -2.53
N ILE A 226 2.75 -2.23 -3.43
CA ILE A 226 2.46 -3.04 -4.61
C ILE A 226 3.68 -3.11 -5.53
N ALA A 227 4.32 -1.99 -5.82
CA ALA A 227 5.51 -1.95 -6.66
C ALA A 227 6.63 -2.82 -6.09
N ALA A 228 6.91 -2.68 -4.80
CA ALA A 228 7.91 -3.50 -4.11
C ALA A 228 7.56 -4.99 -4.15
N ALA A 229 6.30 -5.35 -3.92
CA ALA A 229 5.83 -6.74 -3.95
C ALA A 229 5.79 -7.35 -5.37
N CYS A 230 5.73 -6.51 -6.40
CA CYS A 230 5.91 -6.90 -7.80
C CYS A 230 7.38 -6.98 -8.22
N GLY A 231 8.33 -6.80 -7.31
CA GLY A 231 9.75 -6.83 -7.60
C GLY A 231 10.27 -5.62 -8.38
N ARG A 232 9.58 -4.49 -8.30
CA ARG A 232 9.99 -3.25 -9.01
C ARG A 232 10.73 -2.32 -8.09
N PRO A 233 11.78 -1.62 -8.58
CA PRO A 233 12.35 -0.50 -7.86
C PRO A 233 11.26 0.50 -7.50
N ALA A 234 11.03 0.72 -6.21
CA ALA A 234 9.93 1.50 -5.67
C ALA A 234 10.49 2.67 -4.84
N ILE A 235 10.63 3.82 -5.48
CA ILE A 235 11.11 5.04 -4.83
C ILE A 235 9.95 5.65 -4.05
N GLY A 236 10.03 5.54 -2.72
CA GLY A 236 9.01 6.04 -1.80
C GLY A 236 9.40 7.38 -1.20
N ILE A 237 8.51 8.37 -1.29
CA ILE A 237 8.69 9.71 -0.71
C ILE A 237 8.03 9.73 0.66
N PHE A 238 8.84 9.89 1.71
CA PHE A 238 8.41 9.86 3.11
C PHE A 238 8.59 11.22 3.75
N ALA A 239 7.47 11.83 4.18
CA ALA A 239 7.48 13.14 4.85
C ALA A 239 7.33 13.03 6.37
N GLN A 240 6.35 12.25 6.82
CA GLN A 240 5.97 12.16 8.24
C GLN A 240 6.07 10.75 8.81
N THR A 241 6.12 9.76 7.94
CA THR A 241 6.28 8.36 8.33
C THR A 241 7.75 7.96 8.24
N GLU A 242 8.18 7.08 9.13
CA GLU A 242 9.49 6.47 8.98
C GLU A 242 9.56 5.69 7.66
N PRO A 243 10.69 5.72 6.94
CA PRO A 243 10.89 4.93 5.73
C PRO A 243 10.63 3.43 5.93
N LEU A 244 10.03 2.79 4.94
CA LEU A 244 9.80 1.34 4.96
C LEU A 244 11.11 0.59 4.71
N ASP A 245 11.35 -0.48 5.48
CA ASP A 245 12.60 -1.23 5.51
C ASP A 245 12.40 -2.75 5.34
N TYR A 246 11.23 -3.19 4.88
CA TYR A 246 10.89 -4.61 4.81
C TYR A 246 11.15 -5.25 3.43
N SER A 247 11.57 -4.49 2.46
CA SER A 247 11.86 -4.98 1.10
C SER A 247 13.02 -4.20 0.49
N ASP A 248 13.96 -4.90 -0.11
CA ASP A 248 15.09 -4.32 -0.83
C ASP A 248 14.66 -3.55 -2.09
N ASN A 249 13.45 -3.80 -2.58
CA ASN A 249 12.88 -3.06 -3.70
C ASN A 249 12.43 -1.64 -3.32
N ILE A 250 12.31 -1.33 -2.02
CA ILE A 250 11.94 0.02 -1.57
C ILE A 250 13.18 0.88 -1.42
N ILE A 251 13.22 1.95 -2.19
CA ILE A 251 14.26 2.97 -2.14
C ILE A 251 13.64 4.19 -1.45
N PRO A 252 13.91 4.39 -0.14
CA PRO A 252 13.27 5.46 0.59
C PRO A 252 13.96 6.80 0.33
N VAL A 253 13.16 7.81 0.03
CA VAL A 253 13.55 9.22 0.05
C VAL A 253 12.87 9.88 1.25
N ALA A 254 13.61 10.00 2.34
CA ALA A 254 13.13 10.69 3.54
C ALA A 254 13.34 12.20 3.38
N LEU A 255 12.27 12.96 3.52
CA LEU A 255 12.37 14.41 3.60
C LEU A 255 12.76 14.82 5.02
N PRO A 256 13.53 15.92 5.21
CA PRO A 256 13.78 16.47 6.53
C PRO A 256 12.45 16.69 7.28
N ALA A 257 12.46 16.52 8.60
CA ALA A 257 11.27 16.70 9.43
C ALA A 257 10.67 18.09 9.18
N GLY A 258 9.50 18.12 8.56
CA GLY A 258 8.79 19.32 8.13
C GLY A 258 7.61 18.92 7.23
N ARG A 259 6.63 19.79 7.12
CA ARG A 259 5.48 19.56 6.24
C ARG A 259 5.89 19.72 4.79
N PHE A 260 5.26 18.97 3.89
CA PHE A 260 5.28 19.28 2.46
C PHE A 260 4.87 20.76 2.27
N GLY A 261 5.73 21.56 1.63
CA GLY A 261 5.43 22.97 1.40
C GLY A 261 6.27 23.97 2.21
N GLU A 262 7.02 23.55 3.21
CA GLU A 262 8.05 24.43 3.79
C GLU A 262 9.24 24.49 2.82
N THR A 263 9.49 25.67 2.31
CA THR A 263 10.38 26.00 1.17
C THR A 263 11.85 25.56 1.33
N GLY A 264 12.23 25.05 2.50
CA GLY A 264 13.61 24.63 2.80
C GLY A 264 13.94 23.18 2.48
N ALA A 265 12.97 22.28 2.47
CA ALA A 265 13.21 20.83 2.38
C ALA A 265 13.49 20.32 0.96
N ILE A 266 13.12 21.07 -0.06
CA ILE A 266 12.99 20.58 -1.45
C ILE A 266 14.18 20.93 -2.35
N ARG A 267 15.07 21.79 -1.92
CA ARG A 267 16.23 22.16 -2.73
C ARG A 267 17.36 21.12 -2.77
N ARG A 268 17.19 19.93 -2.15
CA ARG A 268 18.26 18.93 -1.99
C ARG A 268 17.97 17.56 -2.61
N ILE A 269 16.92 17.41 -3.45
CA ILE A 269 16.72 16.20 -4.28
C ILE A 269 17.21 16.48 -5.70
#